data_d8f4ef443df04df7abecc1c42b77c9bd
#
_entry.id   d8f4ef443df04df7abecc1c42b77c9bd
#
_cell.length_a   1.000
_cell.length_b   1.000
_cell.length_c   1.000
_cell.angle_alpha   90.00
_cell.angle_beta   90.00
_cell.angle_gamma   90.00
#
_symmetry.space_group_name_H-M   'P 1'
#
loop_
_entity.id
_entity.type
_entity.pdbx_description
1 polymer ?
#
loop_
_entity_poly.entity_id
_entity_poly.type
_entity_poly.pdbx_seq_one_letter_code
_entity_poly.pdbx_strand_id
1 'polypeptide(L)'
;FNRLGFYTKLFGELSCIAKDEDGDLEGYAKDPITSGNSLEAFIPDNFWKEHNGEALIMGAGGSGRAISSYLVDPEKGKNIPSKLIVTNRTAAKLDEFDEIIKEVNSEITLEYHKTTEPYQNDLPLNSLPPYSLIVNATGMGKDIPGSPISDNAEFPANSYVWEINYRGERKFMHQALEQKEDKNLHVEDGWIYFINGWTEVIKEVFNVDIDDKKFEELSEIARKAKANWAK
;
A
#
# COMPACT_ATOMS: atom_id res chain seq x y z
N PHE A 1 -21.60 -7.65 -15.47
CA PHE A 1 -21.89 -7.45 -14.06
C PHE A 1 -23.15 -6.63 -13.89
N ASN A 2 -23.97 -6.99 -12.93
CA ASN A 2 -25.18 -6.28 -12.57
C ASN A 2 -24.86 -5.07 -11.68
N ARG A 3 -23.85 -5.24 -10.81
CA ARG A 3 -23.35 -4.18 -9.94
C ARG A 3 -21.83 -4.18 -9.87
N LEU A 4 -21.24 -2.97 -9.90
CA LEU A 4 -19.80 -2.74 -9.70
C LEU A 4 -19.61 -1.75 -8.56
N GLY A 5 -18.74 -2.07 -7.61
CA GLY A 5 -18.34 -1.17 -6.52
C GLY A 5 -17.65 0.10 -7.04
N PHE A 6 -17.56 1.14 -6.18
CA PHE A 6 -16.95 2.41 -6.54
C PHE A 6 -15.51 2.25 -7.06
N TYR A 7 -14.65 1.61 -6.29
CA TYR A 7 -13.25 1.40 -6.68
C TYR A 7 -13.08 0.51 -7.92
N THR A 8 -14.00 -0.44 -8.14
CA THR A 8 -13.98 -1.24 -9.37
C THR A 8 -14.19 -0.39 -10.61
N LYS A 9 -15.12 0.56 -10.54
CA LYS A 9 -15.37 1.51 -11.65
C LYS A 9 -14.20 2.46 -11.83
N LEU A 10 -13.67 2.98 -10.74
CA LEU A 10 -12.58 3.94 -10.72
C LEU A 10 -11.28 3.34 -11.28
N PHE A 11 -10.93 2.13 -10.89
CA PHE A 11 -9.67 1.49 -11.32
C PHE A 11 -9.79 0.69 -12.62
N GLY A 12 -11.01 0.36 -13.05
CA GLY A 12 -11.23 -0.57 -14.16
C GLY A 12 -10.79 -2.01 -13.85
N GLU A 13 -10.61 -2.35 -12.56
CA GLU A 13 -10.10 -3.63 -12.06
C GLU A 13 -11.03 -4.16 -10.96
N LEU A 14 -11.00 -5.46 -10.73
CA LEU A 14 -11.68 -6.09 -9.60
C LEU A 14 -10.83 -7.20 -8.98
N SER A 15 -10.94 -7.36 -7.68
CA SER A 15 -10.23 -8.41 -6.90
C SER A 15 -11.13 -9.58 -6.55
N CYS A 16 -12.46 -9.41 -6.58
CA CYS A 16 -13.39 -10.50 -6.38
C CYS A 16 -14.71 -10.31 -7.12
N ILE A 17 -15.39 -11.44 -7.35
CA ILE A 17 -16.72 -11.54 -7.93
C ILE A 17 -17.58 -12.31 -6.94
N ALA A 18 -18.72 -11.75 -6.58
CA ALA A 18 -19.71 -12.37 -5.72
C ALA A 18 -21.05 -12.51 -6.45
N LYS A 19 -21.95 -13.30 -5.89
CA LYS A 19 -23.36 -13.32 -6.26
C LYS A 19 -24.18 -12.79 -5.08
N ASP A 20 -25.13 -11.93 -5.37
CA ASP A 20 -26.13 -11.54 -4.40
C ASP A 20 -27.21 -12.62 -4.20
N GLU A 21 -28.21 -12.33 -3.35
CA GLU A 21 -29.32 -13.24 -3.01
C GLU A 21 -30.19 -13.57 -4.24
N ASP A 22 -30.28 -12.68 -5.22
CA ASP A 22 -31.01 -12.85 -6.46
C ASP A 22 -30.23 -13.60 -7.54
N GLY A 23 -28.94 -13.87 -7.28
CA GLY A 23 -28.02 -14.55 -8.17
C GLY A 23 -27.33 -13.64 -9.18
N ASP A 24 -27.50 -12.33 -9.04
CA ASP A 24 -26.84 -11.33 -9.86
C ASP A 24 -25.34 -11.21 -9.55
N LEU A 25 -24.52 -10.93 -10.57
CA LEU A 25 -23.08 -10.83 -10.44
C LEU A 25 -22.66 -9.42 -9.99
N GLU A 26 -21.94 -9.38 -8.87
CA GLU A 26 -21.32 -8.19 -8.32
C GLU A 26 -19.81 -8.27 -8.40
N GLY A 27 -19.14 -7.16 -8.74
CA GLY A 27 -17.69 -7.05 -8.82
C GLY A 27 -17.14 -5.99 -7.88
N TYR A 28 -16.08 -6.33 -7.13
CA TYR A 28 -15.47 -5.45 -6.13
C TYR A 28 -13.96 -5.37 -6.27
N ALA A 29 -13.41 -4.16 -6.11
CA ALA A 29 -12.00 -3.92 -5.87
C ALA A 29 -11.79 -3.70 -4.37
N LYS A 30 -11.29 -4.71 -3.67
CA LYS A 30 -11.10 -4.70 -2.21
C LYS A 30 -9.76 -4.10 -1.78
N ASP A 31 -8.84 -3.91 -2.71
CA ASP A 31 -7.47 -3.48 -2.39
C ASP A 31 -7.37 -2.16 -1.62
N PRO A 32 -8.21 -1.12 -1.86
CA PRO A 32 -8.18 0.08 -1.02
C PRO A 32 -8.60 -0.18 0.43
N ILE A 33 -9.63 -1.01 0.65
CA ILE A 33 -10.06 -1.42 2.01
C ILE A 33 -8.96 -2.23 2.68
N THR A 34 -8.40 -3.20 1.97
CA THR A 34 -7.27 -4.02 2.42
C THR A 34 -6.06 -3.17 2.80
N SER A 35 -5.74 -2.16 1.97
CA SER A 35 -4.66 -1.21 2.24
C SER A 35 -4.93 -0.41 3.50
N GLY A 36 -6.16 0.04 3.68
CA GLY A 36 -6.61 0.77 4.85
C GLY A 36 -6.43 -0.02 6.13
N ASN A 37 -7.05 -1.20 6.20
CA ASN A 37 -6.95 -2.10 7.34
C ASN A 37 -5.48 -2.40 7.71
N SER A 38 -4.63 -2.53 6.69
CA SER A 38 -3.21 -2.82 6.90
C SER A 38 -2.45 -1.62 7.44
N LEU A 39 -2.69 -0.42 6.91
CA LEU A 39 -2.05 0.82 7.37
C LEU A 39 -2.48 1.17 8.81
N GLU A 40 -3.77 1.02 9.12
CA GLU A 40 -4.30 1.30 10.46
C GLU A 40 -3.77 0.32 11.52
N ALA A 41 -3.26 -0.84 11.12
CA ALA A 41 -2.62 -1.77 12.05
C ALA A 41 -1.26 -1.29 12.56
N PHE A 42 -0.59 -0.35 11.87
CA PHE A 42 0.76 0.09 12.26
C PHE A 42 0.97 1.61 12.26
N ILE A 43 0.14 2.40 11.57
CA ILE A 43 0.18 3.87 11.65
C ILE A 43 -0.77 4.35 12.75
N PRO A 44 -0.30 5.12 13.73
CA PRO A 44 -1.13 5.62 14.83
C PRO A 44 -2.28 6.52 14.35
N ASP A 45 -3.36 6.54 15.12
CA ASP A 45 -4.46 7.47 14.92
C ASP A 45 -3.97 8.93 14.89
N ASN A 46 -4.57 9.74 14.02
CA ASN A 46 -4.22 11.15 13.82
C ASN A 46 -2.77 11.45 13.41
N PHE A 47 -2.01 10.45 13.01
CA PHE A 47 -0.59 10.59 12.66
C PHE A 47 -0.32 11.75 11.69
N TRP A 48 -1.04 11.82 10.58
CA TRP A 48 -0.87 12.86 9.58
C TRP A 48 -1.23 14.25 10.10
N LYS A 49 -2.33 14.33 10.86
CA LYS A 49 -2.79 15.59 11.46
C LYS A 49 -1.81 16.17 12.48
N GLU A 50 -1.11 15.30 13.21
CA GLU A 50 -0.17 15.69 14.27
C GLU A 50 1.20 16.06 13.68
N HIS A 51 1.65 15.33 12.66
CA HIS A 51 3.02 15.43 12.18
C HIS A 51 3.18 16.13 10.82
N ASN A 52 2.09 16.25 10.03
CA ASN A 52 2.11 16.86 8.70
C ASN A 52 3.15 16.22 7.75
N GLY A 53 3.38 14.91 7.89
CA GLY A 53 4.31 14.15 7.06
C GLY A 53 3.82 13.97 5.63
N GLU A 54 4.68 13.46 4.76
CA GLU A 54 4.40 13.17 3.35
C GLU A 54 4.38 11.66 3.09
N ALA A 55 3.81 11.22 1.97
CA ALA A 55 3.86 9.82 1.57
C ALA A 55 4.58 9.66 0.22
N LEU A 56 5.56 8.77 0.17
CA LEU A 56 6.24 8.34 -1.06
C LEU A 56 5.79 6.93 -1.43
N ILE A 57 5.16 6.81 -2.59
CA ILE A 57 4.72 5.54 -3.17
C ILE A 57 5.58 5.22 -4.38
N MET A 58 6.43 4.22 -4.26
CA MET A 58 7.23 3.72 -5.37
C MET A 58 6.45 2.63 -6.10
N GLY A 59 5.96 2.94 -7.31
CA GLY A 59 5.13 2.08 -8.16
C GLY A 59 3.70 2.58 -8.32
N ALA A 60 3.30 2.89 -9.55
CA ALA A 60 1.96 3.35 -9.93
C ALA A 60 1.05 2.22 -10.47
N GLY A 61 1.26 0.99 -10.00
CA GLY A 61 0.43 -0.18 -10.29
C GLY A 61 -0.81 -0.28 -9.40
N GLY A 62 -1.56 -1.38 -9.48
CA GLY A 62 -2.80 -1.61 -8.72
C GLY A 62 -2.64 -1.36 -7.21
N SER A 63 -1.63 -1.95 -6.57
CA SER A 63 -1.39 -1.72 -5.13
C SER A 63 -1.02 -0.26 -4.80
N GLY A 64 -0.20 0.40 -5.65
CA GLY A 64 0.11 1.82 -5.46
C GLY A 64 -1.13 2.70 -5.52
N ARG A 65 -2.02 2.46 -6.50
CA ARG A 65 -3.31 3.15 -6.63
C ARG A 65 -4.21 2.92 -5.42
N ALA A 66 -4.34 1.67 -4.99
CA ALA A 66 -5.18 1.30 -3.87
C ALA A 66 -4.73 1.95 -2.55
N ILE A 67 -3.43 1.85 -2.23
CA ILE A 67 -2.83 2.47 -1.05
C ILE A 67 -3.02 3.99 -1.08
N SER A 68 -2.74 4.60 -2.22
CA SER A 68 -2.84 6.06 -2.37
C SER A 68 -4.28 6.56 -2.27
N SER A 69 -5.24 5.88 -2.91
CA SER A 69 -6.66 6.23 -2.80
C SER A 69 -7.16 6.19 -1.36
N TYR A 70 -6.71 5.20 -0.58
CA TYR A 70 -7.03 5.15 0.84
C TYR A 70 -6.37 6.29 1.63
N LEU A 71 -5.09 6.59 1.37
CA LEU A 71 -4.35 7.63 2.08
C LEU A 71 -4.92 9.03 1.89
N VAL A 72 -5.48 9.32 0.71
CA VAL A 72 -5.98 10.64 0.36
C VAL A 72 -7.51 10.77 0.46
N ASP A 73 -8.19 9.78 1.01
CA ASP A 73 -9.65 9.77 1.15
C ASP A 73 -10.12 11.02 1.91
N PRO A 74 -10.95 11.89 1.30
CA PRO A 74 -11.42 13.13 1.92
C PRO A 74 -12.27 12.90 3.18
N GLU A 75 -12.85 11.72 3.36
CA GLU A 75 -13.60 11.37 4.59
C GLU A 75 -12.70 11.38 5.83
N LYS A 76 -11.39 11.22 5.67
CA LYS A 76 -10.39 11.33 6.75
C LYS A 76 -10.12 12.77 7.19
N GLY A 77 -10.68 13.75 6.50
CA GLY A 77 -10.50 15.18 6.78
C GLY A 77 -9.02 15.58 6.69
N LYS A 78 -8.46 16.10 7.79
CA LYS A 78 -7.05 16.53 7.87
C LYS A 78 -6.09 15.40 8.24
N ASN A 79 -6.56 14.19 8.45
CA ASN A 79 -5.68 13.05 8.77
C ASN A 79 -5.24 12.31 7.50
N ILE A 80 -4.67 13.07 6.57
CA ILE A 80 -4.08 12.61 5.31
C ILE A 80 -2.66 13.18 5.19
N PRO A 81 -1.75 12.56 4.42
CA PRO A 81 -0.43 13.11 4.17
C PRO A 81 -0.52 14.51 3.54
N SER A 82 0.42 15.38 3.88
CA SER A 82 0.45 16.77 3.34
C SER A 82 0.77 16.80 1.85
N LYS A 83 1.46 15.79 1.34
CA LYS A 83 1.80 15.58 -0.06
C LYS A 83 1.89 14.08 -0.35
N LEU A 84 1.46 13.70 -1.54
CA LEU A 84 1.66 12.36 -2.10
C LEU A 84 2.66 12.43 -3.24
N ILE A 85 3.80 11.76 -3.07
CA ILE A 85 4.84 11.65 -4.09
C ILE A 85 4.77 10.24 -4.68
N VAL A 86 4.70 10.14 -6.00
CA VAL A 86 4.59 8.85 -6.68
C VAL A 86 5.69 8.70 -7.72
N THR A 87 6.38 7.59 -7.68
CA THR A 87 7.41 7.29 -8.66
C THR A 87 7.05 6.05 -9.49
N ASN A 88 7.40 6.08 -10.76
CA ASN A 88 7.22 4.93 -11.64
C ASN A 88 8.15 5.00 -12.85
N ARG A 89 8.52 3.85 -13.40
CA ARG A 89 9.38 3.78 -14.59
C ARG A 89 8.68 4.19 -15.90
N THR A 90 7.36 4.16 -15.95
CA THR A 90 6.56 4.47 -17.16
C THR A 90 5.72 5.71 -16.91
N ALA A 91 5.94 6.78 -17.69
CA ALA A 91 5.24 8.05 -17.54
C ALA A 91 3.71 7.90 -17.71
N ALA A 92 3.25 7.16 -18.73
CA ALA A 92 1.81 6.94 -18.94
C ALA A 92 1.09 6.34 -17.72
N LYS A 93 1.80 5.55 -16.88
CA LYS A 93 1.23 5.03 -15.62
C LYS A 93 1.11 6.10 -14.55
N LEU A 94 1.94 7.12 -14.58
CA LEU A 94 1.81 8.28 -13.69
C LEU A 94 0.63 9.16 -14.11
N ASP A 95 0.41 9.33 -15.42
CA ASP A 95 -0.73 10.09 -15.95
C ASP A 95 -2.06 9.42 -15.57
N GLU A 96 -2.18 8.09 -15.78
CA GLU A 96 -3.35 7.30 -15.34
C GLU A 96 -3.56 7.39 -13.81
N PHE A 97 -2.48 7.38 -13.06
CA PHE A 97 -2.52 7.48 -11.60
C PHE A 97 -3.02 8.85 -11.14
N ASP A 98 -2.56 9.93 -11.79
CA ASP A 98 -2.99 11.31 -11.51
C ASP A 98 -4.50 11.47 -11.72
N GLU A 99 -5.04 10.95 -12.81
CA GLU A 99 -6.47 10.98 -13.09
C GLU A 99 -7.28 10.30 -11.99
N ILE A 100 -6.86 9.10 -11.57
CA ILE A 100 -7.52 8.31 -10.52
C ILE A 100 -7.49 9.03 -9.18
N ILE A 101 -6.33 9.54 -8.76
CA ILE A 101 -6.20 10.17 -7.44
C ILE A 101 -6.94 11.50 -7.39
N LYS A 102 -6.97 12.26 -8.47
CA LYS A 102 -7.77 13.49 -8.57
C LYS A 102 -9.26 13.25 -8.52
N GLU A 103 -9.74 12.09 -8.98
CA GLU A 103 -11.15 11.70 -8.83
C GLU A 103 -11.49 11.36 -7.37
N VAL A 104 -10.54 10.82 -6.60
CA VAL A 104 -10.71 10.57 -5.16
C VAL A 104 -10.61 11.89 -4.36
N ASN A 105 -9.57 12.66 -4.60
CA ASN A 105 -9.30 13.93 -3.89
C ASN A 105 -8.55 14.93 -4.79
N SER A 106 -9.28 15.89 -5.33
CA SER A 106 -8.71 16.88 -6.24
C SER A 106 -7.84 17.95 -5.55
N GLU A 107 -7.88 18.02 -4.22
CA GLU A 107 -7.17 19.06 -3.44
C GLU A 107 -5.82 18.58 -2.90
N ILE A 108 -5.52 17.26 -2.99
CA ILE A 108 -4.24 16.75 -2.50
C ILE A 108 -3.07 17.27 -3.34
N THR A 109 -1.99 17.65 -2.68
CA THR A 109 -0.74 18.00 -3.36
C THR A 109 -0.08 16.74 -3.90
N LEU A 110 0.13 16.71 -5.22
CA LEU A 110 0.72 15.57 -5.92
C LEU A 110 2.06 15.94 -6.54
N GLU A 111 3.02 15.02 -6.47
CA GLU A 111 4.33 15.12 -7.12
C GLU A 111 4.67 13.81 -7.79
N TYR A 112 5.16 13.84 -9.04
CA TYR A 112 5.42 12.65 -9.84
C TYR A 112 6.85 12.62 -10.37
N HIS A 113 7.52 11.45 -10.26
CA HIS A 113 8.84 11.25 -10.81
C HIS A 113 8.88 10.00 -11.70
N LYS A 114 9.34 10.18 -12.94
CA LYS A 114 9.71 9.04 -13.77
C LYS A 114 11.08 8.55 -13.32
N THR A 115 11.13 7.33 -12.79
CA THR A 115 12.34 6.69 -12.27
C THR A 115 12.56 5.34 -12.96
N THR A 116 13.60 5.21 -13.75
CA THR A 116 13.94 3.97 -14.47
C THR A 116 15.03 3.18 -13.76
N GLU A 117 15.81 3.85 -12.92
CA GLU A 117 16.91 3.28 -12.15
C GLU A 117 16.70 3.52 -10.64
N PRO A 118 17.10 2.59 -9.77
CA PRO A 118 16.89 2.70 -8.31
C PRO A 118 17.35 4.01 -7.70
N TYR A 119 18.57 4.48 -8.04
CA TYR A 119 19.14 5.71 -7.49
C TYR A 119 18.31 6.98 -7.76
N GLN A 120 17.42 6.94 -8.76
CA GLN A 120 16.55 8.06 -9.06
C GLN A 120 15.42 8.23 -8.02
N ASN A 121 15.09 7.18 -7.28
CA ASN A 121 14.17 7.24 -6.16
C ASN A 121 14.83 7.78 -4.88
N ASP A 122 16.14 7.82 -4.81
CA ASP A 122 16.85 8.35 -3.63
C ASP A 122 16.56 9.85 -3.45
N LEU A 123 16.43 10.60 -4.56
CA LEU A 123 16.16 12.04 -4.47
C LEU A 123 14.81 12.36 -3.81
N PRO A 124 13.66 11.85 -4.29
CA PRO A 124 12.39 12.07 -3.59
C PRO A 124 12.38 11.48 -2.18
N LEU A 125 13.03 10.34 -1.93
CA LEU A 125 13.12 9.75 -0.60
C LEU A 125 13.89 10.65 0.37
N ASN A 126 15.08 11.12 -0.02
CA ASN A 126 15.94 11.96 0.81
C ASN A 126 15.34 13.36 1.06
N SER A 127 14.35 13.78 0.27
CA SER A 127 13.67 15.07 0.42
C SER A 127 12.48 15.04 1.38
N LEU A 128 12.05 13.85 1.80
CA LEU A 128 10.90 13.70 2.70
C LEU A 128 11.18 14.29 4.10
N PRO A 129 10.19 14.97 4.70
CA PRO A 129 10.28 15.37 6.09
C PRO A 129 10.22 14.16 7.03
N PRO A 130 10.65 14.29 8.29
CA PRO A 130 10.36 13.30 9.33
C PRO A 130 8.87 12.97 9.42
N TYR A 131 8.55 11.80 9.98
CA TYR A 131 7.17 11.30 10.11
C TYR A 131 6.46 11.08 8.78
N SER A 132 7.18 10.62 7.77
CA SER A 132 6.64 10.27 6.46
C SER A 132 6.38 8.76 6.33
N LEU A 133 5.62 8.38 5.31
CA LEU A 133 5.40 6.99 4.92
C LEU A 133 6.12 6.70 3.60
N ILE A 134 6.90 5.64 3.56
CA ILE A 134 7.62 5.20 2.36
C ILE A 134 7.18 3.77 1.99
N VAL A 135 6.64 3.59 0.79
CA VAL A 135 6.04 2.33 0.34
C VAL A 135 6.75 1.79 -0.90
N ASN A 136 7.22 0.54 -0.83
CA ASN A 136 7.62 -0.21 -2.01
C ASN A 136 6.42 -0.96 -2.60
N ALA A 137 5.82 -0.42 -3.64
CA ALA A 137 4.74 -1.03 -4.43
C ALA A 137 5.19 -1.45 -5.85
N THR A 138 6.50 -1.64 -6.08
CA THR A 138 7.05 -1.96 -7.41
C THR A 138 7.08 -3.45 -7.74
N GLY A 139 6.97 -4.34 -6.76
CA GLY A 139 7.23 -5.77 -6.91
C GLY A 139 8.73 -6.13 -6.96
N MET A 140 9.66 -5.16 -6.90
CA MET A 140 11.09 -5.43 -6.73
C MET A 140 11.34 -6.01 -5.33
N GLY A 141 12.22 -7.00 -5.29
CA GLY A 141 12.47 -7.77 -4.07
C GLY A 141 11.55 -8.99 -3.90
N LYS A 142 10.54 -9.17 -4.77
CA LYS A 142 9.66 -10.36 -4.82
C LYS A 142 9.85 -11.13 -6.12
N ASP A 143 9.27 -10.63 -7.19
CA ASP A 143 9.27 -11.28 -8.51
C ASP A 143 10.36 -10.69 -9.43
N ILE A 144 10.85 -9.49 -9.11
CA ILE A 144 11.97 -8.81 -9.75
C ILE A 144 13.05 -8.64 -8.68
N PRO A 145 14.29 -9.08 -8.90
CA PRO A 145 15.35 -8.95 -7.91
C PRO A 145 15.73 -7.48 -7.66
N GLY A 146 16.31 -7.21 -6.49
CA GLY A 146 16.84 -5.91 -6.10
C GLY A 146 15.84 -5.05 -5.28
N SER A 147 16.06 -3.75 -5.32
CA SER A 147 15.34 -2.74 -4.56
C SER A 147 14.98 -1.54 -5.44
N PRO A 148 13.87 -0.83 -5.16
CA PRO A 148 13.55 0.39 -5.88
C PRO A 148 14.46 1.58 -5.53
N ILE A 149 15.31 1.47 -4.50
CA ILE A 149 16.27 2.50 -4.06
C ILE A 149 17.70 1.98 -4.15
N SER A 150 18.69 2.87 -4.17
CA SER A 150 20.10 2.49 -4.07
C SER A 150 20.52 2.22 -2.61
N ASP A 151 21.73 1.71 -2.43
CA ASP A 151 22.30 1.49 -1.10
C ASP A 151 22.78 2.80 -0.42
N ASN A 152 22.69 3.95 -1.12
CA ASN A 152 22.99 5.28 -0.58
C ASN A 152 21.74 6.07 -0.16
N ALA A 153 20.57 5.50 -0.28
CA ALA A 153 19.32 6.14 0.09
C ALA A 153 19.22 6.32 1.62
N GLU A 154 18.78 7.50 2.07
CA GLU A 154 18.60 7.81 3.48
C GLU A 154 17.11 7.98 3.81
N PHE A 155 16.63 7.20 4.77
CA PHE A 155 15.25 7.34 5.25
C PHE A 155 15.09 8.54 6.20
N PRO A 156 13.97 9.27 6.12
CA PRO A 156 13.67 10.35 7.05
C PRO A 156 13.39 9.79 8.46
N ALA A 157 13.78 10.55 9.49
CA ALA A 157 13.62 10.11 10.87
C ALA A 157 12.15 9.96 11.30
N ASN A 158 11.89 9.08 12.27
CA ASN A 158 10.56 8.81 12.85
C ASN A 158 9.51 8.41 11.82
N SER A 159 9.91 7.73 10.75
CA SER A 159 9.05 7.44 9.59
C SER A 159 8.65 5.98 9.53
N TYR A 160 7.60 5.72 8.77
CA TYR A 160 7.06 4.40 8.52
C TYR A 160 7.52 3.90 7.15
N VAL A 161 8.05 2.69 7.10
CA VAL A 161 8.53 2.05 5.88
C VAL A 161 7.73 0.78 5.63
N TRP A 162 7.05 0.70 4.52
CA TRP A 162 6.21 -0.42 4.18
C TRP A 162 6.71 -1.14 2.92
N GLU A 163 7.23 -2.33 3.11
CA GLU A 163 7.50 -3.28 2.04
C GLU A 163 6.25 -4.12 1.80
N ILE A 164 5.46 -3.87 0.76
CA ILE A 164 4.22 -4.62 0.52
C ILE A 164 4.45 -6.06 0.05
N ASN A 165 5.69 -6.43 -0.28
CA ASN A 165 6.01 -7.81 -0.62
C ASN A 165 6.09 -8.68 0.64
N TYR A 166 5.36 -9.78 0.64
CA TYR A 166 5.31 -10.74 1.75
C TYR A 166 6.28 -11.93 1.59
N ARG A 167 7.01 -11.99 0.46
CA ARG A 167 7.99 -13.03 0.11
C ARG A 167 9.12 -12.46 -0.73
N GLY A 168 10.12 -13.28 -1.02
CA GLY A 168 11.29 -12.89 -1.82
C GLY A 168 12.40 -12.29 -0.98
N GLU A 169 13.39 -11.70 -1.62
CA GLU A 169 14.57 -11.10 -1.00
C GLU A 169 14.23 -9.87 -0.15
N ARG A 170 13.28 -9.06 -0.60
CA ARG A 170 12.82 -7.82 0.08
C ARG A 170 13.97 -6.88 0.47
N LYS A 171 14.91 -6.66 -0.47
CA LYS A 171 16.11 -5.84 -0.24
C LYS A 171 15.76 -4.45 0.31
N PHE A 172 14.69 -3.81 -0.20
CA PHE A 172 14.21 -2.52 0.31
C PHE A 172 13.93 -2.54 1.81
N MET A 173 13.26 -3.59 2.31
CA MET A 173 13.01 -3.74 3.74
C MET A 173 14.32 -3.86 4.53
N HIS A 174 15.30 -4.60 4.03
CA HIS A 174 16.60 -4.76 4.69
C HIS A 174 17.37 -3.43 4.74
N GLN A 175 17.36 -2.63 3.67
CA GLN A 175 17.94 -1.28 3.67
C GLN A 175 17.31 -0.36 4.73
N ALA A 176 15.99 -0.47 4.95
CA ALA A 176 15.32 0.25 6.02
C ALA A 176 15.68 -0.28 7.41
N LEU A 177 15.78 -1.59 7.58
CA LEU A 177 16.16 -2.22 8.85
C LEU A 177 17.58 -1.84 9.28
N GLU A 178 18.52 -1.66 8.35
CA GLU A 178 19.87 -1.19 8.63
C GLU A 178 19.91 0.23 9.24
N GLN A 179 18.94 1.07 8.90
CA GLN A 179 18.82 2.44 9.40
C GLN A 179 17.81 2.59 10.55
N LYS A 180 17.15 1.48 10.95
CA LYS A 180 16.00 1.50 11.86
C LYS A 180 16.29 2.19 13.18
N GLU A 181 17.37 1.81 13.86
CA GLU A 181 17.68 2.35 15.18
C GLU A 181 18.11 3.82 15.09
N ASP A 182 18.99 4.16 14.14
CA ASP A 182 19.52 5.52 13.98
C ASP A 182 18.48 6.54 13.56
N LYS A 183 17.51 6.11 12.75
CA LYS A 183 16.44 6.98 12.22
C LYS A 183 15.10 6.80 12.97
N ASN A 184 15.02 5.88 13.93
CA ASN A 184 13.78 5.53 14.64
C ASN A 184 12.66 5.17 13.64
N LEU A 185 12.92 4.20 12.76
CA LEU A 185 11.95 3.77 11.74
C LEU A 185 11.03 2.68 12.27
N HIS A 186 9.77 2.75 11.85
CA HIS A 186 8.85 1.61 11.93
C HIS A 186 8.85 0.89 10.57
N VAL A 187 9.25 -0.38 10.55
CA VAL A 187 9.40 -1.15 9.29
C VAL A 187 8.44 -2.32 9.32
N GLU A 188 7.54 -2.35 8.32
CA GLU A 188 6.54 -3.41 8.13
C GLU A 188 6.74 -4.15 6.81
N ASP A 189 6.44 -5.47 6.81
CA ASP A 189 6.39 -6.27 5.60
C ASP A 189 4.95 -6.41 5.05
N GLY A 190 4.80 -7.05 3.89
CA GLY A 190 3.52 -7.22 3.22
C GLY A 190 2.65 -8.34 3.78
N TRP A 191 2.99 -8.95 4.91
CA TRP A 191 2.26 -10.12 5.41
C TRP A 191 0.83 -9.79 5.82
N ILE A 192 0.64 -8.74 6.60
CA ILE A 192 -0.70 -8.31 7.05
C ILE A 192 -1.54 -7.85 5.85
N TYR A 193 -0.93 -7.16 4.87
CA TYR A 193 -1.60 -6.78 3.63
C TYR A 193 -2.09 -8.01 2.85
N PHE A 194 -1.26 -9.03 2.74
CA PHE A 194 -1.63 -10.30 2.11
C PHE A 194 -2.81 -10.98 2.82
N ILE A 195 -2.81 -11.03 4.16
CA ILE A 195 -3.89 -11.65 4.93
C ILE A 195 -5.18 -10.85 4.82
N ASN A 196 -5.12 -9.52 4.95
CA ASN A 196 -6.27 -8.65 4.76
C ASN A 196 -6.89 -8.82 3.36
N GLY A 197 -6.06 -8.93 2.31
CA GLY A 197 -6.52 -9.16 0.95
C GLY A 197 -7.37 -10.42 0.83
N TRP A 198 -6.92 -11.52 1.38
CA TRP A 198 -7.67 -12.77 1.34
C TRP A 198 -8.92 -12.75 2.23
N THR A 199 -8.85 -12.20 3.43
CA THR A 199 -9.99 -12.16 4.34
C THR A 199 -11.10 -11.27 3.81
N GLU A 200 -10.79 -10.11 3.21
CA GLU A 200 -11.79 -9.24 2.58
C GLU A 200 -12.48 -9.89 1.36
N VAL A 201 -11.74 -10.64 0.55
CA VAL A 201 -12.32 -11.43 -0.54
C VAL A 201 -13.22 -12.55 -0.01
N ILE A 202 -12.80 -13.26 1.05
CA ILE A 202 -13.59 -14.34 1.67
C ILE A 202 -14.89 -13.77 2.27
N LYS A 203 -14.84 -12.65 2.97
CA LYS A 203 -16.04 -11.96 3.50
C LYS A 203 -17.07 -11.74 2.39
N GLU A 204 -16.62 -11.16 1.29
CA GLU A 204 -17.50 -10.78 0.19
C GLU A 204 -18.06 -12.00 -0.56
N VAL A 205 -17.19 -12.93 -0.97
CA VAL A 205 -17.58 -14.06 -1.82
C VAL A 205 -18.47 -15.06 -1.08
N PHE A 206 -18.25 -15.25 0.21
CA PHE A 206 -18.99 -16.22 1.03
C PHE A 206 -20.08 -15.57 1.91
N ASN A 207 -20.21 -14.25 1.86
CA ASN A 207 -21.11 -13.47 2.71
C ASN A 207 -20.97 -13.87 4.20
N VAL A 208 -19.73 -13.88 4.69
CA VAL A 208 -19.39 -14.25 6.07
C VAL A 208 -18.74 -13.07 6.78
N ASP A 209 -19.05 -12.92 8.07
CA ASP A 209 -18.35 -11.95 8.91
C ASP A 209 -17.06 -12.56 9.47
N ILE A 210 -15.97 -11.77 9.43
CA ILE A 210 -14.67 -12.10 10.03
C ILE A 210 -14.33 -10.96 10.99
N ASP A 211 -14.61 -11.17 12.27
CA ASP A 211 -14.23 -10.27 13.34
C ASP A 211 -12.71 -10.33 13.62
N ASP A 212 -12.23 -9.43 14.48
CA ASP A 212 -10.80 -9.32 14.81
C ASP A 212 -10.22 -10.63 15.36
N LYS A 213 -10.99 -11.34 16.20
CA LYS A 213 -10.57 -12.63 16.76
C LYS A 213 -10.38 -13.67 15.67
N LYS A 214 -11.31 -13.76 14.74
CA LYS A 214 -11.24 -14.71 13.61
C LYS A 214 -10.13 -14.33 12.64
N PHE A 215 -9.91 -13.03 12.44
CA PHE A 215 -8.79 -12.53 11.64
C PHE A 215 -7.44 -12.95 12.25
N GLU A 216 -7.26 -12.81 13.56
CA GLU A 216 -6.06 -13.26 14.27
C GLU A 216 -5.85 -14.78 14.15
N GLU A 217 -6.90 -15.58 14.33
CA GLU A 217 -6.85 -17.03 14.17
C GLU A 217 -6.41 -17.42 12.75
N LEU A 218 -7.00 -16.80 11.71
CA LEU A 218 -6.65 -17.05 10.31
C LEU A 218 -5.22 -16.61 9.99
N SER A 219 -4.80 -15.46 10.51
CA SER A 219 -3.43 -14.95 10.35
C SER A 219 -2.40 -15.91 10.96
N GLU A 220 -2.69 -16.47 12.13
CA GLU A 220 -1.82 -17.45 12.78
C GLU A 220 -1.74 -18.77 11.99
N ILE A 221 -2.86 -19.28 11.50
CA ILE A 221 -2.90 -20.47 10.64
C ILE A 221 -2.06 -20.24 9.38
N ALA A 222 -2.23 -19.10 8.74
CA ALA A 222 -1.48 -18.75 7.54
C ALA A 222 0.03 -18.61 7.80
N ARG A 223 0.45 -18.05 8.94
CA ARG A 223 1.87 -18.00 9.34
C ARG A 223 2.47 -19.40 9.52
N LYS A 224 1.73 -20.30 10.15
CA LYS A 224 2.15 -21.71 10.30
C LYS A 224 2.27 -22.42 8.95
N ALA A 225 1.32 -22.17 8.03
CA ALA A 225 1.39 -22.69 6.67
C ALA A 225 2.61 -22.14 5.90
N LYS A 226 2.87 -20.82 5.97
CA LYS A 226 4.04 -20.16 5.35
C LYS A 226 5.36 -20.80 5.79
N ALA A 227 5.51 -21.10 7.07
CA ALA A 227 6.71 -21.73 7.61
C ALA A 227 6.97 -23.14 7.01
N ASN A 228 5.93 -23.80 6.52
CA ASN A 228 6.03 -25.11 5.87
C ASN A 228 6.33 -25.01 4.36
N TRP A 229 6.11 -23.86 3.71
CA TRP A 229 6.44 -23.64 2.29
C TRP A 229 7.93 -23.34 2.06
N ALA A 230 8.64 -22.93 3.11
CA ALA A 230 10.08 -22.62 3.05
C ALA A 230 10.98 -23.85 3.25
N LYS A 231 10.38 -25.05 3.32
CA LYS A 231 11.07 -26.36 3.35
C LYS A 231 10.95 -27.06 2.01
#